data_9c729dc2d02af8d40e9374cdb14d3994
#
_entry.id   9c729dc2d02af8d40e9374cdb14d3994
#
_cell.length_a   1.000
_cell.length_b   1.000
_cell.length_c   1.000
_cell.angle_alpha   90.00
_cell.angle_beta   90.00
_cell.angle_gamma   90.00
#
_symmetry.space_group_name_H-M   'P 1'
#
loop_
_entity.id
_entity.type
_entity.pdbx_description
1 polymer ?
#
loop_
_entity_poly.entity_id
_entity_poly.type
_entity_poly.pdbx_seq_one_letter_code
_entity_poly.pdbx_strand_id
1 'polypeptide(L)'
;YYLMDPDDFKKKSSRNFEYTLVMYDIGAILGKYKCRDIVSKRLKFDYTAKPHEHLQLIVDNLNMRDSGWKVGKCIEAEEKTINYNHIFCSEALPTIADTFKTEYEIDPAIKTIHLRKVEYNKGEPLPLEYGKDKGFVPGLGRSNKDGNRPVTILYVQGGEQNIDFSKYGSKELLLPKNQRLEYEGRAYVSDAEGLYIKRADT
;
A
#
# COMPACT_ATOMS: atom_id res chain seq x y z
N TYR A 1 7.68 -13.63 18.76
CA TYR A 1 6.59 -13.39 19.70
C TYR A 1 5.31 -13.19 18.92
N TYR A 2 4.24 -13.86 19.33
CA TYR A 2 2.94 -13.74 18.69
C TYR A 2 1.92 -13.25 19.73
N LEU A 3 1.02 -12.37 19.29
CA LEU A 3 -0.14 -11.99 20.08
C LEU A 3 -1.23 -13.02 19.81
N MET A 4 -1.74 -13.63 20.86
CA MET A 4 -2.89 -14.53 20.79
C MET A 4 -4.18 -13.79 21.13
N ASP A 5 -5.19 -13.98 20.31
CA ASP A 5 -6.55 -13.63 20.70
C ASP A 5 -7.10 -14.67 21.69
N PRO A 6 -8.14 -14.30 22.48
CA PRO A 6 -8.84 -15.26 23.30
C PRO A 6 -9.31 -16.46 22.49
N ASP A 7 -9.15 -17.65 23.05
CA ASP A 7 -9.50 -18.89 22.39
C ASP A 7 -11.00 -18.95 22.05
N ASP A 8 -11.30 -19.29 20.81
CA ASP A 8 -12.64 -19.76 20.44
C ASP A 8 -12.63 -21.29 20.57
N PHE A 9 -13.40 -21.80 21.54
CA PHE A 9 -13.46 -23.23 21.77
C PHE A 9 -14.88 -23.76 21.62
N LYS A 10 -15.01 -24.90 20.92
CA LYS A 10 -16.29 -25.60 20.73
C LYS A 10 -16.22 -26.98 21.35
N LYS A 11 -17.15 -27.26 22.28
CA LYS A 11 -17.32 -28.59 22.81
C LYS A 11 -18.19 -29.42 21.87
N LYS A 12 -17.61 -30.41 21.20
CA LYS A 12 -18.32 -31.31 20.25
C LYS A 12 -18.93 -32.53 20.96
N SER A 13 -18.30 -32.98 22.04
CA SER A 13 -18.81 -34.08 22.91
C SER A 13 -18.18 -34.00 24.29
N SER A 14 -18.50 -34.96 25.18
CA SER A 14 -17.90 -35.03 26.51
C SER A 14 -16.37 -35.21 26.50
N ARG A 15 -15.79 -35.65 25.38
CA ARG A 15 -14.34 -35.92 25.24
C ARG A 15 -13.70 -35.27 24.03
N ASN A 16 -14.47 -34.53 23.20
CA ASN A 16 -13.94 -33.91 21.99
C ASN A 16 -14.16 -32.39 22.04
N PHE A 17 -13.05 -31.66 22.00
CA PHE A 17 -13.00 -30.21 22.01
C PHE A 17 -12.26 -29.75 20.78
N GLU A 18 -12.74 -28.72 20.14
CA GLU A 18 -12.09 -28.03 19.00
C GLU A 18 -11.66 -26.65 19.46
N TYR A 19 -10.40 -26.33 19.22
CA TYR A 19 -9.81 -25.02 19.54
C TYR A 19 -9.37 -24.34 18.25
N THR A 20 -9.72 -23.08 18.10
CA THR A 20 -9.17 -22.22 17.05
C THR A 20 -8.25 -21.20 17.71
N LEU A 21 -6.95 -21.31 17.42
CA LEU A 21 -5.94 -20.37 17.91
C LEU A 21 -5.60 -19.39 16.78
N VAL A 22 -5.83 -18.11 17.01
CA VAL A 22 -5.42 -17.05 16.08
C VAL A 22 -4.20 -16.35 16.68
N MET A 23 -3.10 -16.39 15.93
CA MET A 23 -1.85 -15.77 16.33
C MET A 23 -1.50 -14.65 15.35
N TYR A 24 -1.13 -13.50 15.89
CA TYR A 24 -0.72 -12.34 15.11
C TYR A 24 0.76 -12.08 15.31
N ASP A 25 1.39 -11.56 14.27
CA ASP A 25 2.73 -11.00 14.38
C ASP A 25 2.76 -9.81 15.36
N ILE A 26 3.92 -9.55 15.95
CA ILE A 26 4.11 -8.43 16.89
C ILE A 26 3.73 -7.08 16.27
N GLY A 27 3.84 -6.94 14.95
CA GLY A 27 3.38 -5.76 14.21
C GLY A 27 1.90 -5.44 14.43
N ALA A 28 1.06 -6.43 14.77
CA ALA A 28 -0.34 -6.20 15.10
C ALA A 28 -0.55 -5.32 16.33
N ILE A 29 0.47 -5.14 17.17
CA ILE A 29 0.43 -4.23 18.31
C ILE A 29 0.21 -2.77 17.88
N LEU A 30 0.66 -2.40 16.68
CA LEU A 30 0.45 -1.07 16.12
C LEU A 30 -1.04 -0.74 15.99
N GLY A 31 -1.88 -1.75 15.76
CA GLY A 31 -3.34 -1.61 15.70
C GLY A 31 -4.02 -1.40 17.05
N LYS A 32 -3.30 -1.56 18.16
CA LYS A 32 -3.82 -1.34 19.50
C LYS A 32 -3.58 0.07 20.04
N TYR A 33 -2.70 0.84 19.41
CA TYR A 33 -2.31 2.16 19.87
C TYR A 33 -2.68 3.26 18.87
N LYS A 34 -3.33 4.31 19.40
CA LYS A 34 -3.63 5.52 18.62
C LYS A 34 -2.37 6.34 18.44
N CYS A 35 -2.19 6.84 17.22
CA CYS A 35 -1.15 7.83 16.92
C CYS A 35 -1.60 9.19 17.47
N ARG A 36 -0.82 9.76 18.37
CA ARG A 36 -1.08 11.06 18.99
C ARG A 36 0.18 11.93 18.97
N ASP A 37 -0.02 13.21 18.96
CA ASP A 37 1.07 14.16 19.15
C ASP A 37 1.72 13.97 20.53
N ILE A 38 3.05 13.90 20.55
CA ILE A 38 3.79 13.60 21.78
C ILE A 38 3.74 14.75 22.79
N VAL A 39 3.68 15.99 22.30
CA VAL A 39 3.68 17.20 23.13
C VAL A 39 2.28 17.53 23.61
N SER A 40 1.35 17.81 22.69
CA SER A 40 0.00 18.25 23.00
C SER A 40 -0.95 17.11 23.41
N LYS A 41 -0.56 15.86 23.21
CA LYS A 41 -1.36 14.63 23.44
C LYS A 41 -2.65 14.56 22.61
N ARG A 42 -2.81 15.42 21.61
CA ARG A 42 -3.99 15.45 20.73
C ARG A 42 -3.98 14.27 19.76
N LEU A 43 -5.17 13.78 19.45
CA LEU A 43 -5.41 12.73 18.46
C LEU A 43 -5.70 13.28 17.05
N LYS A 44 -5.98 14.58 16.97
CA LYS A 44 -6.16 15.30 15.71
C LYS A 44 -5.16 16.44 15.65
N PHE A 45 -4.21 16.35 14.72
CA PHE A 45 -3.15 17.32 14.55
C PHE A 45 -2.52 17.19 13.16
N ASP A 46 -1.95 18.29 12.68
CA ASP A 46 -1.09 18.31 11.51
C ASP A 46 0.37 18.27 12.00
N TYR A 47 1.17 17.46 11.34
CA TYR A 47 2.59 17.35 11.67
C TYR A 47 3.42 17.49 10.40
N THR A 48 4.24 18.54 10.35
CA THR A 48 5.17 18.82 9.26
C THR A 48 6.57 18.42 9.72
N ALA A 49 7.11 17.40 9.06
CA ALA A 49 8.39 16.82 9.47
C ALA A 49 9.02 16.00 8.35
N LYS A 50 10.27 15.61 8.54
CA LYS A 50 11.00 14.67 7.69
C LYS A 50 10.53 13.22 7.94
N PRO A 51 10.81 12.29 7.00
CA PRO A 51 10.39 10.89 7.14
C PRO A 51 10.77 10.25 8.47
N HIS A 52 12.00 10.48 8.92
CA HIS A 52 12.50 9.94 10.18
C HIS A 52 11.70 10.42 11.40
N GLU A 53 11.30 11.69 11.43
CA GLU A 53 10.56 12.28 12.54
C GLU A 53 9.12 11.78 12.59
N HIS A 54 8.48 11.59 11.42
CA HIS A 54 7.19 10.92 11.33
C HIS A 54 7.25 9.48 11.85
N LEU A 55 8.32 8.75 11.51
CA LEU A 55 8.51 7.39 12.02
C LEU A 55 8.79 7.38 13.51
N GLN A 56 9.58 8.34 14.01
CA GLN A 56 9.86 8.53 15.44
C GLN A 56 8.56 8.78 16.22
N LEU A 57 7.64 9.57 15.67
CA LEU A 57 6.32 9.80 16.28
C LEU A 57 5.57 8.48 16.54
N ILE A 58 5.60 7.54 15.59
CA ILE A 58 4.98 6.21 15.77
C ILE A 58 5.71 5.44 16.87
N VAL A 59 7.04 5.38 16.79
CA VAL A 59 7.88 4.66 17.76
C VAL A 59 7.68 5.19 19.18
N ASP A 60 7.59 6.49 19.36
CA ASP A 60 7.34 7.11 20.67
C ASP A 60 5.97 6.75 21.22
N ASN A 61 4.93 6.72 20.35
CA ASN A 61 3.60 6.28 20.75
C ASN A 61 3.56 4.81 21.17
N LEU A 62 4.29 3.94 20.49
CA LEU A 62 4.42 2.53 20.84
C LEU A 62 5.16 2.36 22.19
N ASN A 63 6.27 3.04 22.35
CA ASN A 63 7.12 2.96 23.54
C ASN A 63 6.46 3.43 24.84
N MET A 64 5.36 4.19 24.75
CA MET A 64 4.59 4.57 25.92
C MET A 64 3.94 3.37 26.66
N ARG A 65 3.72 2.28 25.94
CA ARG A 65 3.00 1.12 26.46
C ARG A 65 3.75 -0.19 26.26
N ASP A 66 4.51 -0.30 25.19
CA ASP A 66 5.32 -1.46 24.83
C ASP A 66 6.71 -0.99 24.46
N SER A 67 7.61 -0.97 25.43
CA SER A 67 8.96 -0.44 25.27
C SER A 67 9.84 -1.29 24.35
N GLY A 68 10.89 -0.67 23.83
CA GLY A 68 11.92 -1.33 23.03
C GLY A 68 11.80 -1.13 21.53
N TRP A 69 10.78 -0.39 21.06
CA TRP A 69 10.65 -0.04 19.65
C TRP A 69 11.69 1.01 19.25
N LYS A 70 12.20 0.88 18.03
CA LYS A 70 13.26 1.73 17.48
C LYS A 70 12.96 2.11 16.04
N VAL A 71 13.41 3.30 15.67
CA VAL A 71 13.50 3.70 14.26
C VAL A 71 14.71 3.00 13.64
N GLY A 72 14.49 2.33 12.54
CA GLY A 72 15.53 1.67 11.76
C GLY A 72 16.06 2.53 10.61
N LYS A 73 16.36 1.89 9.48
CA LYS A 73 16.77 2.60 8.28
C LYS A 73 15.60 3.42 7.74
N CYS A 74 15.86 4.69 7.42
CA CYS A 74 14.86 5.59 6.91
C CYS A 74 15.40 6.29 5.66
N ILE A 75 14.54 6.56 4.68
CA ILE A 75 14.89 7.39 3.53
C ILE A 75 15.09 8.83 3.97
N GLU A 76 15.91 9.55 3.22
CA GLU A 76 16.02 11.00 3.32
C GLU A 76 15.12 11.66 2.28
N ALA A 77 14.28 12.58 2.72
CA ALA A 77 13.42 13.38 1.86
C ALA A 77 13.10 14.72 2.56
N GLU A 78 12.60 15.66 1.78
CA GLU A 78 12.09 16.93 2.29
C GLU A 78 10.91 16.71 3.24
N GLU A 79 10.73 17.65 4.15
CA GLU A 79 9.61 17.63 5.09
C GLU A 79 8.26 17.68 4.36
N LYS A 80 7.27 16.97 4.88
CA LYS A 80 5.90 16.99 4.41
C LYS A 80 4.94 17.05 5.56
N THR A 81 3.77 17.65 5.32
CA THR A 81 2.70 17.70 6.29
C THR A 81 1.79 16.50 6.14
N ILE A 82 1.56 15.78 7.25
CA ILE A 82 0.58 14.70 7.34
C ILE A 82 -0.47 15.10 8.38
N ASN A 83 -1.74 14.96 8.02
CA ASN A 83 -2.87 15.14 8.93
C ASN A 83 -3.18 13.82 9.63
N TYR A 84 -2.97 13.78 10.93
CA TYR A 84 -3.33 12.65 11.79
C TYR A 84 -4.69 12.94 12.44
N ASN A 85 -5.67 12.10 12.21
CA ASN A 85 -7.02 12.30 12.71
C ASN A 85 -7.57 11.03 13.32
N HIS A 86 -7.38 10.83 14.62
CA HIS A 86 -7.86 9.67 15.38
C HIS A 86 -7.44 8.30 14.83
N ILE A 87 -6.37 8.21 14.05
CA ILE A 87 -5.88 6.98 13.43
C ILE A 87 -5.03 6.15 14.38
N PHE A 88 -4.95 4.85 14.11
CA PHE A 88 -4.02 3.96 14.82
C PHE A 88 -2.61 4.04 14.22
N CYS A 89 -1.60 3.61 14.99
CA CYS A 89 -0.24 3.55 14.48
C CYS A 89 -0.11 2.63 13.25
N SER A 90 -0.93 1.58 13.17
CA SER A 90 -1.01 0.70 11.99
C SER A 90 -1.55 1.38 10.73
N GLU A 91 -2.38 2.42 10.89
CA GLU A 91 -2.91 3.23 9.77
C GLU A 91 -1.98 4.39 9.44
N ALA A 92 -1.30 4.93 10.44
CA ALA A 92 -0.34 6.01 10.27
C ALA A 92 0.89 5.58 9.46
N LEU A 93 1.38 4.36 9.68
CA LEU A 93 2.59 3.87 9.02
C LEU A 93 2.47 3.76 7.50
N PRO A 94 1.44 3.12 6.91
CA PRO A 94 1.22 3.17 5.47
C PRO A 94 0.98 4.59 4.94
N THR A 95 0.27 5.46 5.68
CA THR A 95 0.08 6.85 5.29
C THR A 95 1.42 7.60 5.14
N ILE A 96 2.37 7.36 6.03
CA ILE A 96 3.73 7.92 5.94
C ILE A 96 4.43 7.36 4.69
N ALA A 97 4.39 6.04 4.48
CA ALA A 97 5.02 5.40 3.34
C ALA A 97 4.48 5.94 2.00
N ASP A 98 3.17 6.06 1.86
CA ASP A 98 2.51 6.62 0.68
C ASP A 98 2.88 8.10 0.46
N THR A 99 2.90 8.90 1.53
CA THR A 99 3.24 10.32 1.46
C THR A 99 4.66 10.54 0.92
N PHE A 100 5.60 9.70 1.35
CA PHE A 100 6.99 9.77 0.91
C PHE A 100 7.31 8.85 -0.28
N LYS A 101 6.31 8.17 -0.85
CA LYS A 101 6.44 7.26 -2.00
C LYS A 101 7.49 6.17 -1.79
N THR A 102 7.42 5.54 -0.66
CA THR A 102 8.34 4.48 -0.22
C THR A 102 7.57 3.31 0.38
N GLU A 103 8.28 2.36 0.91
CA GLU A 103 7.75 1.19 1.60
C GLU A 103 8.17 1.21 3.07
N TYR A 104 7.55 0.37 3.88
CA TYR A 104 7.97 0.16 5.26
C TYR A 104 8.16 -1.32 5.55
N GLU A 105 9.02 -1.61 6.50
CA GLU A 105 9.30 -2.95 6.99
C GLU A 105 9.34 -2.92 8.52
N ILE A 106 8.71 -3.91 9.14
CA ILE A 106 8.78 -4.11 10.58
C ILE A 106 9.62 -5.35 10.85
N ASP A 107 10.72 -5.18 11.58
CA ASP A 107 11.49 -6.31 12.10
C ASP A 107 10.96 -6.68 13.50
N PRO A 108 10.19 -7.78 13.60
CA PRO A 108 9.57 -8.17 14.86
C PRO A 108 10.58 -8.70 15.89
N ALA A 109 11.72 -9.18 15.46
CA ALA A 109 12.73 -9.77 16.35
C ALA A 109 13.40 -8.71 17.24
N ILE A 110 13.61 -7.52 16.68
CA ILE A 110 14.31 -6.42 17.34
C ILE A 110 13.42 -5.19 17.55
N LYS A 111 12.11 -5.30 17.31
CA LYS A 111 11.11 -4.21 17.41
C LYS A 111 11.54 -2.94 16.67
N THR A 112 11.97 -3.11 15.43
CA THR A 112 12.50 -1.99 14.63
C THR A 112 11.61 -1.75 13.42
N ILE A 113 11.28 -0.49 13.16
CA ILE A 113 10.50 -0.09 11.99
C ILE A 113 11.43 0.64 11.03
N HIS A 114 11.46 0.18 9.78
CA HIS A 114 12.20 0.78 8.69
C HIS A 114 11.24 1.48 7.72
N LEU A 115 11.66 2.59 7.16
CA LEU A 115 10.92 3.32 6.11
C LEU A 115 11.82 3.46 4.88
N ARG A 116 11.78 2.50 4.00
CA ARG A 116 12.63 2.41 2.81
C ARG A 116 12.05 1.42 1.83
N LYS A 117 12.49 1.47 0.58
CA LYS A 117 12.18 0.39 -0.35
C LYS A 117 12.75 -0.91 0.16
N VAL A 118 11.91 -1.94 0.22
CA VAL A 118 12.29 -3.25 0.70
C VAL A 118 12.72 -4.08 -0.51
N GLU A 119 14.00 -4.42 -0.55
CA GLU A 119 14.54 -5.33 -1.55
C GLU A 119 14.51 -6.75 -0.99
N TYR A 120 13.52 -7.54 -1.41
CA TYR A 120 13.41 -8.94 -0.99
C TYR A 120 14.45 -9.84 -1.67
N ASN A 121 15.00 -9.41 -2.78
CA ASN A 121 15.89 -10.21 -3.61
C ASN A 121 17.35 -9.83 -3.35
N LYS A 122 17.92 -10.32 -2.25
CA LYS A 122 19.35 -10.12 -1.89
C LYS A 122 20.26 -11.23 -2.43
N GLY A 123 19.77 -12.12 -3.26
CA GLY A 123 20.48 -13.24 -3.84
C GLY A 123 20.19 -13.43 -5.31
N GLU A 124 20.65 -14.54 -5.87
CA GLU A 124 20.29 -14.92 -7.23
C GLU A 124 18.78 -15.13 -7.31
N PRO A 125 18.12 -14.68 -8.40
CA PRO A 125 16.71 -14.90 -8.61
C PRO A 125 16.36 -16.38 -8.51
N LEU A 126 15.30 -16.73 -7.77
CA LEU A 126 14.84 -18.11 -7.72
C LEU A 126 14.39 -18.53 -9.12
N PRO A 127 15.03 -19.52 -9.75
CA PRO A 127 14.64 -19.98 -11.07
C PRO A 127 13.28 -20.68 -10.98
N LEU A 128 12.27 -20.08 -11.58
CA LEU A 128 10.92 -20.65 -11.67
C LEU A 128 10.76 -21.28 -13.05
N GLU A 129 10.72 -22.60 -13.12
CA GLU A 129 10.49 -23.35 -14.33
C GLU A 129 9.22 -24.18 -14.23
N TYR A 130 8.66 -24.53 -15.40
CA TYR A 130 7.53 -25.46 -15.46
C TYR A 130 8.00 -26.89 -15.20
N GLY A 131 7.38 -27.58 -14.26
CA GLY A 131 7.65 -28.98 -13.97
C GLY A 131 7.59 -29.32 -12.48
N LYS A 132 7.63 -30.61 -12.20
CA LYS A 132 7.63 -31.12 -10.83
C LYS A 132 8.89 -30.62 -10.12
N ASP A 133 8.72 -30.06 -8.91
CA ASP A 133 9.77 -29.53 -8.05
C ASP A 133 10.53 -28.29 -8.60
N LYS A 134 9.99 -27.61 -9.64
CA LYS A 134 10.61 -26.47 -10.30
C LYS A 134 9.93 -25.11 -10.01
N GLY A 135 9.11 -25.04 -8.98
CA GLY A 135 8.48 -23.81 -8.50
C GLY A 135 7.06 -23.54 -9.02
N PHE A 136 6.67 -24.04 -10.20
CA PHE A 136 5.29 -23.97 -10.67
C PHE A 136 4.56 -25.29 -10.43
N VAL A 137 3.42 -25.23 -9.72
CA VAL A 137 2.57 -26.39 -9.49
C VAL A 137 1.76 -26.67 -10.76
N PRO A 138 1.82 -27.88 -11.35
CA PRO A 138 0.99 -28.24 -12.48
C PRO A 138 -0.51 -28.11 -12.12
N GLY A 139 -1.30 -27.59 -13.05
CA GLY A 139 -2.73 -27.42 -12.87
C GLY A 139 -3.19 -26.08 -12.26
N LEU A 140 -2.27 -25.22 -11.84
CA LEU A 140 -2.60 -23.84 -11.51
C LEU A 140 -2.73 -23.04 -12.81
N GLY A 141 -3.98 -22.84 -13.23
CA GLY A 141 -4.30 -22.01 -14.38
C GLY A 141 -4.19 -20.51 -14.03
N ARG A 142 -3.98 -19.71 -15.07
CA ARG A 142 -4.13 -18.25 -14.95
C ARG A 142 -5.64 -17.95 -14.94
N SER A 143 -6.14 -17.40 -13.85
CA SER A 143 -7.50 -16.85 -13.80
C SER A 143 -7.45 -15.33 -13.71
N ASN A 144 -8.35 -14.65 -14.40
CA ASN A 144 -8.56 -13.23 -14.12
C ASN A 144 -9.25 -13.12 -12.77
N LYS A 145 -8.65 -12.43 -11.84
CA LYS A 145 -9.28 -12.10 -10.56
C LYS A 145 -10.57 -11.30 -10.87
N ASP A 146 -11.67 -11.72 -10.27
CA ASP A 146 -12.98 -11.07 -10.40
C ASP A 146 -13.60 -11.03 -11.81
N GLY A 147 -13.15 -11.89 -12.74
CA GLY A 147 -13.69 -11.95 -14.09
C GLY A 147 -13.39 -10.74 -14.98
N ASN A 148 -12.53 -9.84 -14.52
CA ASN A 148 -12.16 -8.64 -15.27
C ASN A 148 -11.37 -9.00 -16.53
N ARG A 149 -11.89 -8.61 -17.68
CA ARG A 149 -11.18 -8.71 -18.95
C ARG A 149 -10.13 -7.60 -19.06
N PRO A 150 -8.99 -7.85 -19.72
CA PRO A 150 -8.05 -6.79 -20.01
C PRO A 150 -8.73 -5.67 -20.80
N VAL A 151 -8.56 -4.44 -20.34
CA VAL A 151 -9.06 -3.27 -21.04
C VAL A 151 -8.13 -2.99 -22.23
N THR A 152 -8.70 -3.02 -23.44
CA THR A 152 -7.96 -2.74 -24.68
C THR A 152 -8.22 -1.32 -25.20
N ILE A 153 -9.35 -0.75 -24.85
CA ILE A 153 -9.75 0.62 -25.18
C ILE A 153 -10.25 1.28 -23.91
N LEU A 154 -9.73 2.45 -23.60
CA LEU A 154 -10.13 3.26 -22.45
C LEU A 154 -10.71 4.57 -22.95
N TYR A 155 -12.00 4.81 -22.72
CA TYR A 155 -12.62 6.11 -22.94
C TYR A 155 -12.26 7.04 -21.80
N VAL A 156 -11.84 8.24 -22.15
CA VAL A 156 -11.37 9.24 -21.18
C VAL A 156 -12.20 10.49 -21.33
N GLN A 157 -12.84 10.88 -20.25
CA GLN A 157 -13.60 12.11 -20.15
C GLN A 157 -12.94 13.02 -19.11
N GLY A 158 -12.60 14.22 -19.52
CA GLY A 158 -12.05 15.25 -18.64
C GLY A 158 -13.14 16.09 -17.96
N GLY A 159 -12.71 17.06 -17.15
CA GLY A 159 -13.62 17.99 -16.48
C GLY A 159 -14.27 18.97 -17.44
N GLU A 160 -15.39 19.55 -17.02
CA GLU A 160 -16.19 20.50 -17.80
C GLU A 160 -16.02 21.95 -17.32
N GLN A 161 -15.31 22.18 -16.23
CA GLN A 161 -15.19 23.50 -15.62
C GLN A 161 -14.16 24.37 -16.37
N ASN A 162 -14.53 25.64 -16.57
CA ASN A 162 -13.69 26.66 -17.18
C ASN A 162 -13.29 26.39 -18.65
N ILE A 163 -14.07 25.62 -19.39
CA ILE A 163 -13.87 25.36 -20.81
C ILE A 163 -14.71 26.35 -21.63
N ASP A 164 -14.06 27.16 -22.43
CA ASP A 164 -14.75 28.00 -23.44
C ASP A 164 -15.05 27.13 -24.67
N PHE A 165 -16.30 26.65 -24.74
CA PHE A 165 -16.78 25.79 -25.83
C PHE A 165 -16.58 26.43 -27.23
N SER A 166 -16.73 27.76 -27.34
CA SER A 166 -16.59 28.45 -28.63
C SER A 166 -15.17 28.39 -29.19
N LYS A 167 -14.18 28.28 -28.31
CA LYS A 167 -12.75 28.18 -28.68
C LYS A 167 -12.24 26.76 -28.72
N TYR A 168 -12.71 25.92 -27.80
CA TYR A 168 -12.21 24.55 -27.64
C TYR A 168 -12.97 23.53 -28.50
N GLY A 169 -14.23 23.79 -28.83
CA GLY A 169 -15.08 22.92 -29.64
C GLY A 169 -15.66 21.71 -28.91
N SER A 170 -15.43 21.60 -27.60
CA SER A 170 -16.00 20.58 -26.71
C SER A 170 -16.34 21.19 -25.36
N LYS A 171 -17.37 20.68 -24.71
CA LYS A 171 -17.71 21.02 -23.32
C LYS A 171 -16.83 20.29 -22.28
N GLU A 172 -16.14 19.26 -22.72
CA GLU A 172 -15.30 18.40 -21.90
C GLU A 172 -13.87 18.48 -22.37
N LEU A 173 -12.90 18.32 -21.45
CA LEU A 173 -11.49 18.22 -21.81
C LEU A 173 -11.24 16.90 -22.53
N LEU A 174 -10.73 16.98 -23.74
CA LEU A 174 -10.42 15.82 -24.59
C LEU A 174 -8.94 15.46 -24.52
N LEU A 175 -8.63 14.21 -24.86
CA LEU A 175 -7.25 13.78 -25.08
C LEU A 175 -6.62 14.52 -26.29
N PRO A 176 -5.30 14.69 -26.32
CA PRO A 176 -4.60 15.10 -27.54
C PRO A 176 -4.88 14.12 -28.67
N LYS A 177 -5.26 14.64 -29.85
CA LYS A 177 -5.69 13.83 -31.00
C LYS A 177 -4.52 13.15 -31.69
N ASN A 178 -4.68 11.88 -32.09
CA ASN A 178 -3.71 11.10 -32.87
C ASN A 178 -2.31 11.07 -32.24
N GLN A 179 -2.20 11.10 -30.93
CA GLN A 179 -0.90 11.04 -30.25
C GLN A 179 -0.55 9.63 -29.83
N ARG A 180 0.72 9.28 -30.05
CA ARG A 180 1.32 8.06 -29.54
C ARG A 180 1.97 8.34 -28.17
N LEU A 181 1.59 7.56 -27.19
CA LEU A 181 2.12 7.60 -25.84
C LEU A 181 2.77 6.26 -25.52
N GLU A 182 3.88 6.28 -24.79
CA GLU A 182 4.53 5.06 -24.30
C GLU A 182 4.47 5.05 -22.78
N TYR A 183 3.99 3.92 -22.24
CA TYR A 183 3.89 3.70 -20.80
C TYR A 183 4.26 2.24 -20.49
N GLU A 184 5.19 2.04 -19.58
CA GLU A 184 5.69 0.72 -19.16
C GLU A 184 6.09 -0.21 -20.35
N GLY A 185 6.78 0.34 -21.35
CA GLY A 185 7.24 -0.40 -22.53
C GLY A 185 6.12 -0.80 -23.50
N ARG A 186 4.92 -0.22 -23.36
CA ARG A 186 3.78 -0.42 -24.24
C ARG A 186 3.40 0.88 -24.94
N ALA A 187 3.08 0.79 -26.22
CA ALA A 187 2.63 1.92 -27.00
C ALA A 187 1.09 2.00 -27.02
N TYR A 188 0.59 3.22 -26.85
CA TYR A 188 -0.83 3.56 -26.89
C TYR A 188 -1.04 4.69 -27.89
N VAL A 189 -2.21 4.72 -28.52
CA VAL A 189 -2.57 5.77 -29.49
C VAL A 189 -3.95 6.32 -29.13
N SER A 190 -4.04 7.66 -29.05
CA SER A 190 -5.34 8.33 -28.94
C SER A 190 -6.02 8.38 -30.29
N ASP A 191 -7.36 8.39 -30.29
CA ASP A 191 -8.16 8.50 -31.50
C ASP A 191 -8.13 9.89 -32.15
N ALA A 192 -8.70 9.98 -33.33
CA ALA A 192 -8.75 11.25 -34.09
C ALA A 192 -9.60 12.34 -33.43
N GLU A 193 -10.48 11.97 -32.52
CA GLU A 193 -11.39 12.90 -31.82
C GLU A 193 -10.95 13.22 -30.39
N GLY A 194 -10.02 12.43 -29.84
CA GLY A 194 -9.52 12.59 -28.46
C GLY A 194 -10.45 12.01 -27.41
N LEU A 195 -11.30 11.03 -27.76
CA LEU A 195 -12.29 10.43 -26.88
C LEU A 195 -11.78 9.18 -26.16
N TYR A 196 -10.86 8.44 -26.76
CA TYR A 196 -10.34 7.23 -26.18
C TYR A 196 -8.86 7.00 -26.50
N ILE A 197 -8.24 6.15 -25.73
CA ILE A 197 -6.89 5.63 -25.97
C ILE A 197 -6.94 4.10 -26.12
N LYS A 198 -6.21 3.57 -27.07
CA LYS A 198 -6.09 2.12 -27.28
C LYS A 198 -4.63 1.70 -27.42
N ARG A 199 -4.36 0.42 -27.26
CA ARG A 199 -3.03 -0.11 -27.54
C ARG A 199 -2.72 0.00 -29.05
N ALA A 200 -1.47 0.32 -29.37
CA ALA A 200 -1.05 0.51 -30.77
C ALA A 200 -0.90 -0.81 -31.54
N ASP A 201 -0.85 -1.95 -30.83
CA ASP A 201 -0.71 -3.30 -31.39
C ASP A 201 -2.07 -4.07 -31.48
N THR A 202 -3.16 -3.40 -31.20
CA THR A 202 -4.56 -3.85 -31.39
C THR A 202 -5.25 -2.91 -32.37
#